data_be85abd62926de6e299c6aae28d6e6c4
#
_entry.id   be85abd62926de6e299c6aae28d6e6c4
#
_cell.length_a   1.000
_cell.length_b   1.000
_cell.length_c   1.000
_cell.angle_alpha   90.00
_cell.angle_beta   90.00
_cell.angle_gamma   90.00
#
_symmetry.space_group_name_H-M   'P 1'
#
loop_
_entity.id
_entity.type
_entity.pdbx_description
1 polymer ?
#
loop_
_entity_poly.entity_id
_entity_poly.type
_entity_poly.pdbx_seq_one_letter_code
_entity_poly.pdbx_strand_id
1 'polypeptide(L)'
;MRSSRSLTALAILTALTWQIARPSAQRPRFDVVIANGRIVDGTGAPWFRGDVGIVGDRITAIGSLGDASATTRIDAAYLIVAPGFIDLLGQSEFNVLVDPRAASKILQGVTTEVTGEGTSIAPVNDRQILEASANAKHFGVAQDWRTLADYFKRLEDRSHTAINMATFAGAGGIRNYVVGKDDRPATAAELEQMKQLVAQAMEQGALGLSTSLQYVPDRFASTNEIVELAKVAARYGGVYFTHQRSESARIAESLDEVFAIAERAQIPAEIWHLKTAYKANFGKMPDVLRRIEAARARGLDVTADQYPYTRASNGLDSCLPLWSREGGFDKTLPRLTDPATRERIKKDMDDPNATTWENQWYGANGGDGVMLSSVLNRDLAKYEGMTLSQIGKAMGKDPRDAVIDLVIADRGESSVITAIMDEEDVRTALKHPLVGVGTDSGAQAQDGRLSESKSHPRAW
;
A
#
# COMPACT_ATOMS: atom_id res chain seq x y z
N MET A 1 54.59 -92.98 43.68
CA MET A 1 53.44 -92.70 44.58
C MET A 1 52.73 -91.41 44.15
N ARG A 2 51.49 -91.54 43.95
CA ARG A 2 50.45 -90.43 43.74
C ARG A 2 50.51 -89.58 42.45
N SER A 3 49.58 -89.97 41.65
CA SER A 3 49.06 -89.26 40.46
C SER A 3 48.39 -87.94 40.78
N SER A 4 48.53 -86.99 39.85
CA SER A 4 47.56 -85.91 39.75
C SER A 4 47.15 -85.75 38.28
N ARG A 5 45.90 -85.95 38.03
CA ARG A 5 45.23 -85.79 36.73
C ARG A 5 44.97 -84.26 36.52
N SER A 6 45.41 -83.70 35.44
CA SER A 6 45.06 -82.37 35.02
C SER A 6 43.80 -82.45 34.09
N LEU A 7 42.72 -81.86 34.52
CA LEU A 7 41.51 -81.58 33.70
C LEU A 7 41.70 -80.32 32.93
N THR A 8 41.70 -80.46 31.62
CA THR A 8 41.67 -79.30 30.71
C THR A 8 40.22 -78.90 30.46
N ALA A 9 39.78 -77.79 31.00
CA ALA A 9 38.45 -77.20 30.72
C ALA A 9 38.51 -76.36 29.46
N LEU A 10 37.74 -76.75 28.44
CA LEU A 10 37.54 -76.01 27.19
C LEU A 10 36.46 -74.96 27.41
N ALA A 11 36.82 -73.71 27.52
CA ALA A 11 35.87 -72.58 27.60
C ALA A 11 35.45 -72.13 26.18
N ILE A 12 34.22 -72.45 25.80
CA ILE A 12 33.61 -71.93 24.57
C ILE A 12 33.10 -70.57 24.87
N LEU A 13 33.77 -69.53 24.31
CA LEU A 13 33.33 -68.13 24.34
C LEU A 13 32.28 -67.89 23.20
N THR A 14 31.02 -67.90 23.53
CA THR A 14 29.95 -67.46 22.64
C THR A 14 29.86 -66.00 22.69
N ALA A 15 30.43 -65.30 21.66
CA ALA A 15 30.29 -63.85 21.43
C ALA A 15 28.85 -63.60 20.92
N LEU A 16 27.97 -63.15 21.81
CA LEU A 16 26.70 -62.53 21.41
C LEU A 16 26.99 -61.16 20.83
N THR A 17 26.98 -61.04 19.51
CA THR A 17 26.93 -59.74 18.83
C THR A 17 25.54 -59.15 19.01
N TRP A 18 25.41 -58.25 19.97
CA TRP A 18 24.25 -57.34 20.04
C TRP A 18 24.34 -56.41 18.83
N GLN A 19 23.59 -56.71 17.78
CA GLN A 19 23.26 -55.71 16.77
C GLN A 19 22.35 -54.69 17.43
N ILE A 20 22.90 -53.57 17.89
CA ILE A 20 22.14 -52.37 18.22
C ILE A 20 21.52 -51.92 16.92
N ALA A 21 20.25 -52.28 16.67
CA ALA A 21 19.45 -51.67 15.62
C ALA A 21 19.40 -50.16 15.93
N ARG A 22 20.20 -49.38 15.22
CA ARG A 22 20.07 -47.93 15.23
C ARG A 22 18.64 -47.66 14.78
N PRO A 23 17.80 -46.94 15.57
CA PRO A 23 16.49 -46.55 15.07
C PRO A 23 16.75 -45.80 13.76
N SER A 24 16.20 -46.29 12.66
CA SER A 24 16.14 -45.59 11.40
C SER A 24 15.41 -44.28 11.71
N ALA A 25 16.14 -43.19 11.80
CA ALA A 25 15.53 -41.87 11.93
C ALA A 25 14.60 -41.75 10.73
N GLN A 26 13.31 -41.78 11.00
CA GLN A 26 12.29 -41.64 9.98
C GLN A 26 12.58 -40.33 9.29
N ARG A 27 12.94 -40.36 8.00
CA ARG A 27 13.26 -39.13 7.25
C ARG A 27 12.07 -38.17 7.39
N PRO A 28 12.30 -36.89 7.68
CA PRO A 28 11.20 -35.95 7.83
C PRO A 28 10.34 -35.99 6.57
N ARG A 29 9.05 -36.09 6.75
CA ARG A 29 8.07 -35.98 5.66
C ARG A 29 7.63 -34.54 5.54
N PHE A 30 7.79 -33.97 4.36
CA PHE A 30 7.35 -32.60 4.02
C PHE A 30 6.05 -32.66 3.21
N ASP A 31 5.24 -31.63 3.30
CA ASP A 31 4.14 -31.43 2.38
C ASP A 31 4.68 -30.92 1.03
N VAL A 32 5.63 -29.98 1.08
CA VAL A 32 6.31 -29.45 -0.09
C VAL A 32 7.83 -29.43 0.12
N VAL A 33 8.59 -29.87 -0.89
CA VAL A 33 10.03 -29.59 -0.99
C VAL A 33 10.28 -28.82 -2.26
N ILE A 34 10.87 -27.61 -2.13
CA ILE A 34 11.40 -26.84 -3.25
C ILE A 34 12.89 -27.17 -3.33
N ALA A 35 13.30 -27.91 -4.37
CA ALA A 35 14.63 -28.49 -4.49
C ALA A 35 15.54 -27.72 -5.47
N ASN A 36 16.86 -27.77 -5.25
CA ASN A 36 17.90 -27.29 -6.15
C ASN A 36 17.92 -25.76 -6.38
N GLY A 37 17.23 -24.97 -5.56
CA GLY A 37 17.09 -23.53 -5.76
C GLY A 37 18.33 -22.74 -5.41
N ARG A 38 18.41 -21.51 -5.96
CA ARG A 38 19.26 -20.44 -5.44
C ARG A 38 18.45 -19.65 -4.42
N ILE A 39 18.75 -19.88 -3.14
CA ILE A 39 17.97 -19.30 -2.04
C ILE A 39 18.47 -17.88 -1.77
N VAL A 40 17.54 -16.92 -1.80
CA VAL A 40 17.68 -15.53 -1.35
C VAL A 40 16.75 -15.35 -0.18
N ASP A 41 17.28 -15.33 1.04
CA ASP A 41 16.49 -15.42 2.28
C ASP A 41 16.04 -14.07 2.87
N GLY A 42 16.39 -12.96 2.19
CA GLY A 42 16.02 -11.61 2.64
C GLY A 42 16.99 -11.00 3.69
N THR A 43 18.03 -11.71 4.11
CA THR A 43 19.01 -11.19 5.10
C THR A 43 20.00 -10.18 4.52
N GLY A 44 20.03 -10.01 3.19
CA GLY A 44 21.05 -9.23 2.48
C GLY A 44 22.32 -10.02 2.18
N ALA A 45 22.42 -11.27 2.64
CA ALA A 45 23.52 -12.16 2.30
C ALA A 45 23.45 -12.62 0.83
N PRO A 46 24.59 -12.99 0.19
CA PRO A 46 24.58 -13.61 -1.11
C PRO A 46 23.74 -14.90 -1.13
N TRP A 47 23.09 -15.18 -2.27
CA TRP A 47 22.35 -16.42 -2.45
C TRP A 47 23.22 -17.68 -2.22
N PHE A 48 22.60 -18.76 -1.77
CA PHE A 48 23.22 -20.06 -1.63
C PHE A 48 22.36 -21.17 -2.28
N ARG A 49 22.96 -22.29 -2.66
CA ARG A 49 22.21 -23.44 -3.17
C ARG A 49 21.60 -24.22 -2.01
N GLY A 50 20.35 -24.60 -2.17
CA GLY A 50 19.67 -25.40 -1.15
C GLY A 50 18.25 -25.78 -1.56
N ASP A 51 17.63 -26.53 -0.65
CA ASP A 51 16.25 -26.95 -0.73
C ASP A 51 15.47 -26.28 0.43
N VAL A 52 14.18 -26.11 0.24
CA VAL A 52 13.26 -25.60 1.28
C VAL A 52 12.20 -26.65 1.54
N GLY A 53 12.08 -27.11 2.78
CA GLY A 53 11.09 -28.07 3.24
C GLY A 53 9.97 -27.39 4.03
N ILE A 54 8.71 -27.63 3.64
CA ILE A 54 7.52 -27.03 4.20
C ILE A 54 6.61 -28.11 4.77
N VAL A 55 6.08 -27.86 5.98
CA VAL A 55 5.05 -28.69 6.64
C VAL A 55 3.93 -27.74 7.08
N GLY A 56 2.72 -28.00 6.58
CA GLY A 56 1.59 -27.09 6.78
C GLY A 56 1.90 -25.70 6.21
N ASP A 57 1.83 -24.70 7.06
CA ASP A 57 2.12 -23.28 6.76
C ASP A 57 3.53 -22.83 7.15
N ARG A 58 4.43 -23.78 7.51
CA ARG A 58 5.74 -23.47 8.07
C ARG A 58 6.88 -23.97 7.20
N ILE A 59 7.91 -23.11 7.00
CA ILE A 59 9.22 -23.54 6.54
C ILE A 59 9.90 -24.23 7.73
N THR A 60 10.10 -25.55 7.63
CA THR A 60 10.64 -26.36 8.73
C THR A 60 12.08 -26.79 8.52
N ALA A 61 12.59 -26.65 7.28
CA ALA A 61 13.98 -26.95 6.95
C ALA A 61 14.46 -26.12 5.76
N ILE A 62 15.71 -25.69 5.83
CA ILE A 62 16.46 -25.07 4.72
C ILE A 62 17.82 -25.72 4.67
N GLY A 63 18.26 -26.18 3.49
CA GLY A 63 19.57 -26.81 3.30
C GLY A 63 19.50 -27.93 2.28
N SER A 64 20.32 -28.98 2.45
CA SER A 64 20.28 -30.17 1.58
C SER A 64 19.26 -31.17 2.12
N LEU A 65 18.13 -31.32 1.47
CA LEU A 65 17.09 -32.25 1.84
C LEU A 65 17.14 -33.56 1.03
N GLY A 66 17.93 -33.60 -0.04
CA GLY A 66 18.20 -34.81 -0.83
C GLY A 66 16.92 -35.62 -1.16
N ASP A 67 16.90 -36.89 -0.69
CA ASP A 67 15.78 -37.80 -0.92
C ASP A 67 14.68 -37.70 0.16
N ALA A 68 14.60 -36.61 0.93
CA ALA A 68 13.53 -36.44 1.91
C ALA A 68 12.16 -36.60 1.23
N SER A 69 11.25 -37.37 1.86
CA SER A 69 9.93 -37.59 1.29
C SER A 69 9.08 -36.32 1.33
N ALA A 70 8.36 -36.01 0.26
CA ALA A 70 7.44 -34.90 0.18
C ALA A 70 6.19 -35.30 -0.61
N THR A 71 5.04 -34.71 -0.27
CA THR A 71 3.81 -34.88 -1.06
C THR A 71 3.96 -34.20 -2.41
N THR A 72 4.56 -33.00 -2.44
CA THR A 72 4.88 -32.23 -3.65
C THR A 72 6.36 -31.88 -3.67
N ARG A 73 7.02 -32.13 -4.80
CA ARG A 73 8.41 -31.71 -5.01
C ARG A 73 8.47 -30.79 -6.23
N ILE A 74 8.99 -29.59 -6.01
CA ILE A 74 9.18 -28.57 -7.03
C ILE A 74 10.68 -28.50 -7.35
N ASP A 75 11.07 -28.78 -8.58
CA ASP A 75 12.46 -28.57 -9.02
C ASP A 75 12.68 -27.08 -9.36
N ALA A 76 13.46 -26.41 -8.56
CA ALA A 76 13.85 -25.01 -8.74
C ALA A 76 15.26 -24.87 -9.32
N ALA A 77 15.77 -25.88 -10.04
CA ALA A 77 17.06 -25.81 -10.70
C ALA A 77 17.12 -24.57 -11.60
N TYR A 78 18.17 -23.74 -11.43
CA TYR A 78 18.37 -22.44 -12.10
C TYR A 78 17.41 -21.30 -11.71
N LEU A 79 16.44 -21.55 -10.81
CA LEU A 79 15.51 -20.53 -10.32
C LEU A 79 16.02 -19.93 -9.00
N ILE A 80 15.51 -18.75 -8.69
CA ILE A 80 15.66 -18.10 -7.38
C ILE A 80 14.46 -18.53 -6.51
N VAL A 81 14.76 -18.92 -5.29
CA VAL A 81 13.75 -19.17 -4.25
C VAL A 81 13.90 -18.08 -3.20
N ALA A 82 12.88 -17.28 -3.03
CA ALA A 82 12.84 -16.17 -2.08
C ALA A 82 11.53 -16.19 -1.29
N PRO A 83 11.47 -15.54 -0.12
CA PRO A 83 10.20 -15.23 0.52
C PRO A 83 9.28 -14.46 -0.44
N GLY A 84 7.96 -14.61 -0.28
CA GLY A 84 7.02 -13.78 -1.00
C GLY A 84 7.20 -12.31 -0.65
N PHE A 85 7.06 -11.43 -1.64
CA PHE A 85 7.24 -10.00 -1.44
C PHE A 85 6.07 -9.40 -0.65
N ILE A 86 6.39 -8.39 0.16
CA ILE A 86 5.42 -7.55 0.85
C ILE A 86 5.33 -6.24 0.09
N ASP A 87 4.15 -5.93 -0.45
CA ASP A 87 3.85 -4.63 -1.03
C ASP A 87 3.47 -3.67 0.10
N LEU A 88 4.33 -2.69 0.38
CA LEU A 88 4.15 -1.77 1.51
C LEU A 88 3.08 -0.71 1.27
N LEU A 89 2.66 -0.53 0.02
CA LEU A 89 1.58 0.35 -0.37
C LEU A 89 0.80 -0.26 -1.54
N GLY A 90 -0.28 -0.94 -1.22
CA GLY A 90 -1.23 -1.43 -2.19
C GLY A 90 -2.58 -0.74 -2.09
N GLN A 91 -3.39 -0.88 -3.12
CA GLN A 91 -4.72 -0.26 -3.24
C GLN A 91 -5.79 -1.32 -3.54
N SER A 92 -5.61 -2.56 -3.02
CA SER A 92 -6.43 -3.70 -3.43
C SER A 92 -7.62 -4.00 -2.52
N GLU A 93 -7.87 -3.25 -1.45
CA GLU A 93 -8.92 -3.55 -0.45
C GLU A 93 -10.28 -3.83 -1.08
N PHE A 94 -10.67 -3.03 -2.08
CA PHE A 94 -11.90 -3.22 -2.82
C PHE A 94 -11.73 -4.24 -3.96
N ASN A 95 -10.58 -4.24 -4.65
CA ASN A 95 -10.35 -5.06 -5.83
C ASN A 95 -10.38 -6.56 -5.54
N VAL A 96 -9.88 -6.98 -4.37
CA VAL A 96 -9.94 -8.40 -3.96
C VAL A 96 -11.36 -8.91 -3.64
N LEU A 97 -12.31 -8.00 -3.45
CA LEU A 97 -13.72 -8.35 -3.35
C LEU A 97 -14.37 -8.54 -4.73
N VAL A 98 -13.81 -7.93 -5.76
CA VAL A 98 -14.22 -8.08 -7.17
C VAL A 98 -13.59 -9.31 -7.78
N ASP A 99 -12.26 -9.47 -7.60
CA ASP A 99 -11.50 -10.61 -8.08
C ASP A 99 -10.44 -11.05 -7.03
N PRO A 100 -10.74 -12.09 -6.26
CA PRO A 100 -9.87 -12.55 -5.18
C PRO A 100 -8.57 -13.18 -5.63
N ARG A 101 -8.40 -13.45 -6.94
CA ARG A 101 -7.14 -13.99 -7.49
C ARG A 101 -5.97 -13.03 -7.31
N ALA A 102 -6.23 -11.71 -7.19
CA ALA A 102 -5.21 -10.67 -7.11
C ALA A 102 -4.08 -10.90 -8.13
N ALA A 103 -4.45 -11.19 -9.39
CA ALA A 103 -3.57 -11.79 -10.39
C ALA A 103 -2.29 -10.97 -10.62
N SER A 104 -2.40 -9.64 -10.74
CA SER A 104 -1.22 -8.79 -10.94
C SER A 104 -0.26 -8.77 -9.76
N LYS A 105 -0.72 -9.10 -8.55
CA LYS A 105 0.12 -9.18 -7.35
C LYS A 105 0.81 -10.53 -7.25
N ILE A 106 0.03 -11.62 -7.23
CA ILE A 106 0.59 -12.96 -7.02
C ILE A 106 1.52 -13.40 -8.16
N LEU A 107 1.24 -13.00 -9.41
CA LEU A 107 2.11 -13.31 -10.56
C LEU A 107 3.45 -12.56 -10.55
N GLN A 108 3.56 -11.49 -9.77
CA GLN A 108 4.82 -10.77 -9.51
C GLN A 108 5.51 -11.24 -8.22
N GLY A 109 4.97 -12.26 -7.55
CA GLY A 109 5.53 -12.80 -6.31
C GLY A 109 5.16 -12.02 -5.05
N VAL A 110 4.22 -11.08 -5.14
CA VAL A 110 3.64 -10.40 -3.96
C VAL A 110 2.69 -11.37 -3.27
N THR A 111 2.95 -11.69 -2.01
CA THR A 111 2.11 -12.60 -1.21
C THR A 111 1.43 -11.89 -0.04
N THR A 112 1.81 -10.67 0.24
CA THR A 112 1.22 -9.82 1.29
C THR A 112 1.14 -8.40 0.78
N GLU A 113 0.02 -7.74 1.02
CA GLU A 113 -0.21 -6.35 0.66
C GLU A 113 -0.66 -5.55 1.87
N VAL A 114 -0.06 -4.38 2.05
CA VAL A 114 -0.43 -3.39 3.06
C VAL A 114 -1.23 -2.28 2.38
N THR A 115 -2.39 -1.95 2.91
CA THR A 115 -3.39 -1.06 2.31
C THR A 115 -3.90 -0.02 3.30
N GLY A 116 -4.84 0.83 2.86
CA GLY A 116 -5.52 1.78 3.75
C GLY A 116 -4.85 3.14 3.80
N GLU A 117 -4.39 3.67 2.68
CA GLU A 117 -3.77 4.99 2.56
C GLU A 117 -4.77 6.11 2.87
N GLY A 118 -4.70 6.65 4.09
CA GLY A 118 -5.54 7.75 4.58
C GLY A 118 -7.04 7.45 4.68
N THR A 119 -7.56 6.66 3.75
CA THR A 119 -8.94 6.18 3.75
C THR A 119 -8.94 4.67 3.61
N SER A 120 -9.15 3.96 4.70
CA SER A 120 -9.26 2.50 4.70
C SER A 120 -10.70 2.05 4.36
N ILE A 121 -10.83 0.77 4.01
CA ILE A 121 -12.10 0.12 3.63
C ILE A 121 -13.15 0.16 4.76
N ALA A 122 -12.71 0.35 6.01
CA ALA A 122 -13.50 0.48 7.23
C ALA A 122 -12.70 1.24 8.32
N PRO A 123 -13.36 1.85 9.34
CA PRO A 123 -14.80 1.85 9.58
C PRO A 123 -15.58 2.76 8.62
N VAL A 124 -16.83 2.40 8.31
CA VAL A 124 -17.72 3.18 7.44
C VAL A 124 -19.12 3.30 8.00
N ASN A 125 -19.76 4.44 7.76
CA ASN A 125 -21.17 4.69 8.10
C ASN A 125 -22.07 4.70 6.84
N ASP A 126 -23.38 4.85 7.04
CA ASP A 126 -24.37 4.82 5.95
C ASP A 126 -24.12 5.89 4.89
N ARG A 127 -23.66 7.09 5.30
CA ARG A 127 -23.32 8.17 4.37
C ARG A 127 -22.16 7.78 3.46
N GLN A 128 -21.07 7.25 4.03
CA GLN A 128 -19.89 6.82 3.26
C GLN A 128 -20.22 5.63 2.34
N ILE A 129 -21.09 4.70 2.77
CA ILE A 129 -21.56 3.61 1.92
C ILE A 129 -22.38 4.16 0.74
N LEU A 130 -23.23 5.16 0.99
CA LEU A 130 -23.99 5.80 -0.07
C LEU A 130 -23.05 6.53 -1.06
N GLU A 131 -22.04 7.23 -0.57
CA GLU A 131 -21.00 7.88 -1.40
C GLU A 131 -20.28 6.85 -2.31
N ALA A 132 -19.92 5.67 -1.79
CA ALA A 132 -19.26 4.62 -2.54
C ALA A 132 -20.21 3.74 -3.40
N SER A 133 -21.52 3.95 -3.33
CA SER A 133 -22.52 3.03 -3.89
C SER A 133 -22.44 2.88 -5.42
N ALA A 134 -22.06 3.94 -6.14
CA ALA A 134 -21.92 3.89 -7.60
C ALA A 134 -20.81 2.93 -8.02
N ASN A 135 -19.64 3.02 -7.39
CA ASN A 135 -18.50 2.13 -7.61
C ASN A 135 -18.84 0.68 -7.20
N ALA A 136 -19.44 0.50 -6.03
CA ALA A 136 -19.88 -0.80 -5.54
C ALA A 136 -20.86 -1.47 -6.52
N LYS A 137 -21.82 -0.71 -7.05
CA LYS A 137 -22.78 -1.19 -8.06
C LYS A 137 -22.09 -1.53 -9.38
N HIS A 138 -21.17 -0.69 -9.85
CA HIS A 138 -20.41 -0.91 -11.09
C HIS A 138 -19.70 -2.26 -11.06
N PHE A 139 -19.00 -2.55 -9.96
CA PHE A 139 -18.27 -3.81 -9.78
C PHE A 139 -19.13 -4.97 -9.24
N GLY A 140 -20.38 -4.74 -8.89
CA GLY A 140 -21.30 -5.76 -8.36
C GLY A 140 -20.92 -6.27 -6.98
N VAL A 141 -20.25 -5.44 -6.17
CA VAL A 141 -19.88 -5.73 -4.80
C VAL A 141 -20.91 -5.11 -3.86
N ALA A 142 -21.62 -5.94 -3.09
CA ALA A 142 -22.49 -5.44 -2.03
C ALA A 142 -21.62 -5.03 -0.83
N GLN A 143 -21.76 -3.80 -0.37
CA GLN A 143 -21.05 -3.32 0.82
C GLN A 143 -21.83 -3.69 2.08
N ASP A 144 -21.55 -4.87 2.63
CA ASP A 144 -22.21 -5.47 3.78
C ASP A 144 -21.35 -5.46 5.07
N TRP A 145 -20.30 -4.67 5.10
CA TRP A 145 -19.42 -4.46 6.25
C TRP A 145 -19.49 -3.01 6.76
N ARG A 146 -19.19 -2.84 8.05
CA ARG A 146 -19.10 -1.55 8.72
C ARG A 146 -17.74 -1.37 9.42
N THR A 147 -17.16 -2.45 9.87
CA THR A 147 -15.95 -2.49 10.68
C THR A 147 -14.85 -3.29 9.97
N LEU A 148 -13.61 -3.18 10.42
CA LEU A 148 -12.51 -4.01 9.90
C LEU A 148 -12.75 -5.50 10.17
N ALA A 149 -13.31 -5.84 11.33
CA ALA A 149 -13.66 -7.22 11.65
C ALA A 149 -14.67 -7.81 10.64
N ASP A 150 -15.70 -7.03 10.25
CA ASP A 150 -16.65 -7.46 9.24
C ASP A 150 -15.97 -7.67 7.87
N TYR A 151 -15.07 -6.75 7.50
CA TYR A 151 -14.33 -6.84 6.25
C TYR A 151 -13.41 -8.06 6.22
N PHE A 152 -12.61 -8.29 7.26
CA PHE A 152 -11.72 -9.46 7.32
C PHE A 152 -12.54 -10.76 7.33
N LYS A 153 -13.64 -10.81 8.09
CA LYS A 153 -14.55 -11.96 8.06
C LYS A 153 -15.10 -12.22 6.65
N ARG A 154 -15.42 -11.17 5.90
CA ARG A 154 -15.86 -11.32 4.50
C ARG A 154 -14.75 -11.89 3.61
N LEU A 155 -13.49 -11.44 3.78
CA LEU A 155 -12.37 -12.00 3.04
C LEU A 155 -12.17 -13.48 3.32
N GLU A 156 -12.24 -13.89 4.59
CA GLU A 156 -12.06 -15.28 5.02
C GLU A 156 -13.23 -16.18 4.58
N ASP A 157 -14.47 -15.74 4.80
CA ASP A 157 -15.65 -16.59 4.58
C ASP A 157 -16.07 -16.69 3.11
N ARG A 158 -15.80 -15.68 2.29
CA ARG A 158 -16.39 -15.56 0.95
C ARG A 158 -15.41 -15.30 -0.17
N SER A 159 -14.41 -14.47 0.06
CA SER A 159 -13.50 -14.03 -1.03
C SER A 159 -12.32 -14.98 -1.20
N HIS A 160 -11.74 -15.48 -0.11
CA HIS A 160 -10.56 -16.36 -0.14
C HIS A 160 -9.45 -15.82 -1.04
N THR A 161 -9.02 -14.58 -0.75
CA THR A 161 -8.02 -13.89 -1.56
C THR A 161 -6.71 -14.67 -1.66
N ALA A 162 -6.05 -14.61 -2.83
CA ALA A 162 -4.80 -15.33 -3.11
C ALA A 162 -3.57 -14.75 -2.38
N ILE A 163 -3.68 -13.55 -1.80
CA ILE A 163 -2.62 -12.89 -1.04
C ILE A 163 -3.11 -12.52 0.36
N ASN A 164 -2.18 -12.37 1.30
CA ASN A 164 -2.52 -11.84 2.61
C ASN A 164 -2.80 -10.33 2.51
N MET A 165 -3.82 -9.88 3.24
CA MET A 165 -4.22 -8.48 3.28
C MET A 165 -4.02 -7.93 4.68
N ALA A 166 -3.36 -6.77 4.77
CA ALA A 166 -3.24 -5.98 5.98
C ALA A 166 -3.65 -4.53 5.68
N THR A 167 -4.21 -3.83 6.67
CA THR A 167 -4.69 -2.47 6.46
C THR A 167 -4.48 -1.60 7.69
N PHE A 168 -4.62 -0.29 7.52
CA PHE A 168 -4.54 0.73 8.56
C PHE A 168 -5.92 1.23 9.00
N ALA A 169 -5.98 1.91 10.15
CA ALA A 169 -7.05 2.82 10.48
C ALA A 169 -6.78 4.15 9.74
N GLY A 170 -7.47 4.39 8.63
CA GLY A 170 -7.30 5.60 7.83
C GLY A 170 -7.90 6.83 8.51
N ALA A 171 -7.07 7.81 8.88
CA ALA A 171 -7.50 9.01 9.58
C ALA A 171 -8.52 9.83 8.77
N GLY A 172 -8.32 9.93 7.44
CA GLY A 172 -9.26 10.60 6.53
C GLY A 172 -10.61 9.92 6.46
N GLY A 173 -10.63 8.59 6.41
CA GLY A 173 -11.86 7.81 6.48
C GLY A 173 -12.61 8.02 7.78
N ILE A 174 -11.90 7.99 8.91
CA ILE A 174 -12.43 8.25 10.26
C ILE A 174 -12.89 9.70 10.41
N ARG A 175 -12.11 10.67 9.89
CA ARG A 175 -12.53 12.07 9.87
C ARG A 175 -13.79 12.28 9.03
N ASN A 176 -13.85 11.66 7.83
CA ASN A 176 -15.07 11.69 7.03
C ASN A 176 -16.26 11.09 7.78
N TYR A 177 -16.04 10.02 8.53
CA TYR A 177 -17.10 9.38 9.35
C TYR A 177 -17.71 10.36 10.36
N VAL A 178 -16.88 11.12 11.10
CA VAL A 178 -17.28 11.92 12.27
C VAL A 178 -17.54 13.38 11.89
N VAL A 179 -16.61 14.02 11.19
CA VAL A 179 -16.62 15.46 10.89
C VAL A 179 -17.19 15.75 9.51
N GLY A 180 -16.97 14.85 8.55
CA GLY A 180 -17.27 15.07 7.15
C GLY A 180 -16.12 15.69 6.38
N LYS A 181 -16.44 16.32 5.24
CA LYS A 181 -15.46 16.92 4.30
C LYS A 181 -15.36 18.44 4.42
N ASP A 182 -15.79 19.02 5.53
CA ASP A 182 -15.74 20.46 5.78
C ASP A 182 -14.34 20.90 6.27
N ASP A 183 -13.87 22.07 5.80
CA ASP A 183 -12.62 22.69 6.25
C ASP A 183 -12.83 23.38 7.60
N ARG A 184 -12.79 22.61 8.65
CA ARG A 184 -12.86 23.09 10.04
C ARG A 184 -12.14 22.13 10.98
N PRO A 185 -11.68 22.60 12.14
CA PRO A 185 -11.18 21.73 13.19
C PRO A 185 -12.26 20.77 13.69
N ALA A 186 -11.86 19.57 14.13
CA ALA A 186 -12.73 18.70 14.93
C ALA A 186 -12.98 19.35 16.29
N THR A 187 -14.21 19.26 16.79
CA THR A 187 -14.51 19.59 18.19
C THR A 187 -13.89 18.56 19.14
N ALA A 188 -13.78 18.87 20.43
CA ALA A 188 -13.25 17.93 21.42
C ALA A 188 -14.06 16.61 21.47
N ALA A 189 -15.39 16.67 21.32
CA ALA A 189 -16.24 15.50 21.28
C ALA A 189 -16.04 14.67 20.01
N GLU A 190 -15.90 15.32 18.85
CA GLU A 190 -15.59 14.65 17.57
C GLU A 190 -14.21 13.98 17.63
N LEU A 191 -13.20 14.67 18.16
CA LEU A 191 -11.85 14.10 18.32
C LEU A 191 -11.89 12.85 19.19
N GLU A 192 -12.64 12.88 20.30
CA GLU A 192 -12.77 11.71 21.18
C GLU A 192 -13.49 10.54 20.46
N GLN A 193 -14.52 10.82 19.66
CA GLN A 193 -15.17 9.81 18.83
C GLN A 193 -14.20 9.23 17.79
N MET A 194 -13.39 10.06 17.12
CA MET A 194 -12.37 9.60 16.20
C MET A 194 -11.34 8.68 16.88
N LYS A 195 -10.90 9.03 18.09
CA LYS A 195 -9.99 8.20 18.90
C LYS A 195 -10.59 6.84 19.24
N GLN A 196 -11.89 6.77 19.53
CA GLN A 196 -12.60 5.51 19.77
C GLN A 196 -12.65 4.64 18.52
N LEU A 197 -12.87 5.23 17.34
CA LEU A 197 -12.86 4.49 16.06
C LEU A 197 -11.45 3.96 15.73
N VAL A 198 -10.38 4.74 16.00
CA VAL A 198 -9.01 4.23 15.86
C VAL A 198 -8.77 3.07 16.81
N ALA A 199 -9.14 3.18 18.10
CA ALA A 199 -8.98 2.10 19.08
C ALA A 199 -9.71 0.83 18.62
N GLN A 200 -10.96 0.95 18.17
CA GLN A 200 -11.74 -0.16 17.63
C GLN A 200 -11.05 -0.82 16.42
N ALA A 201 -10.55 -0.03 15.48
CA ALA A 201 -9.84 -0.55 14.32
C ALA A 201 -8.56 -1.31 14.72
N MET A 202 -7.80 -0.79 15.69
CA MET A 202 -6.62 -1.47 16.24
C MET A 202 -6.97 -2.81 16.91
N GLU A 203 -8.04 -2.86 17.70
CA GLU A 203 -8.54 -4.10 18.31
C GLU A 203 -9.00 -5.13 17.28
N GLN A 204 -9.38 -4.68 16.09
CA GLN A 204 -9.83 -5.51 14.97
C GLN A 204 -8.72 -5.87 13.98
N GLY A 205 -7.46 -5.52 14.28
CA GLY A 205 -6.30 -5.94 13.51
C GLY A 205 -5.70 -4.92 12.56
N ALA A 206 -6.05 -3.63 12.69
CA ALA A 206 -5.33 -2.58 11.96
C ALA A 206 -3.86 -2.53 12.38
N LEU A 207 -2.96 -2.28 11.41
CA LEU A 207 -1.51 -2.18 11.66
C LEU A 207 -1.13 -0.91 12.43
N GLY A 208 -1.95 0.12 12.35
CA GLY A 208 -1.67 1.43 12.91
C GLY A 208 -2.60 2.50 12.36
N LEU A 209 -2.14 3.74 12.38
CA LEU A 209 -2.83 4.89 11.81
C LEU A 209 -2.22 5.27 10.47
N SER A 210 -3.05 5.59 9.48
CA SER A 210 -2.57 6.17 8.22
C SER A 210 -3.20 7.54 7.93
N THR A 211 -2.51 8.34 7.13
CA THR A 211 -3.02 9.62 6.62
C THR A 211 -2.68 9.82 5.14
N SER A 212 -3.52 10.62 4.45
CA SER A 212 -3.28 11.14 3.11
C SER A 212 -3.44 12.65 3.13
N LEU A 213 -2.47 13.36 3.74
CA LEU A 213 -2.59 14.78 4.12
C LEU A 213 -2.64 15.77 2.95
N GLN A 214 -2.54 15.28 1.73
CA GLN A 214 -2.73 16.07 0.50
C GLN A 214 -4.21 16.13 0.08
N TYR A 215 -5.02 15.16 0.49
CA TYR A 215 -6.39 14.98 0.01
C TYR A 215 -7.45 15.32 1.07
N VAL A 216 -8.64 15.73 0.61
CA VAL A 216 -9.82 15.96 1.46
C VAL A 216 -10.39 14.60 1.91
N PRO A 217 -10.72 14.42 3.19
CA PRO A 217 -10.74 15.42 4.27
C PRO A 217 -9.46 15.49 5.12
N ASP A 218 -8.48 14.62 4.95
CA ASP A 218 -7.24 14.59 5.74
C ASP A 218 -6.48 15.91 5.70
N ARG A 219 -6.54 16.60 4.55
CA ARG A 219 -5.91 17.91 4.37
C ARG A 219 -6.32 18.93 5.43
N PHE A 220 -7.55 18.83 5.93
CA PHE A 220 -8.10 19.75 6.94
C PHE A 220 -7.73 19.38 8.38
N ALA A 221 -7.13 18.20 8.59
CA ALA A 221 -6.65 17.80 9.89
C ALA A 221 -5.40 18.60 10.28
N SER A 222 -5.37 19.10 11.53
CA SER A 222 -4.17 19.71 12.09
C SER A 222 -3.18 18.63 12.53
N THR A 223 -1.88 18.99 12.57
CA THR A 223 -0.84 18.10 13.13
C THR A 223 -1.20 17.61 14.55
N ASN A 224 -1.83 18.47 15.37
CA ASN A 224 -2.26 18.08 16.72
C ASN A 224 -3.37 17.02 16.70
N GLU A 225 -4.33 17.13 15.79
CA GLU A 225 -5.38 16.12 15.60
C GLU A 225 -4.75 14.76 15.26
N ILE A 226 -3.82 14.73 14.28
CA ILE A 226 -3.14 13.50 13.89
C ILE A 226 -2.31 12.92 15.05
N VAL A 227 -1.58 13.76 15.79
CA VAL A 227 -0.83 13.31 17.00
C VAL A 227 -1.75 12.63 18.02
N GLU A 228 -2.93 13.18 18.29
CA GLU A 228 -3.86 12.57 19.25
C GLU A 228 -4.41 11.22 18.76
N LEU A 229 -4.66 11.06 17.46
CA LEU A 229 -5.05 9.78 16.86
C LEU A 229 -3.87 8.78 16.87
N ALA A 230 -2.67 9.23 16.50
CA ALA A 230 -1.45 8.40 16.49
C ALA A 230 -1.08 7.88 17.90
N LYS A 231 -1.30 8.67 18.96
CA LYS A 231 -1.14 8.20 20.34
C LYS A 231 -2.07 7.03 20.69
N VAL A 232 -3.25 6.97 20.06
CA VAL A 232 -4.14 5.83 20.25
C VAL A 232 -3.53 4.59 19.62
N ALA A 233 -3.11 4.66 18.34
CA ALA A 233 -2.48 3.55 17.64
C ALA A 233 -1.20 3.07 18.35
N ALA A 234 -0.37 4.01 18.85
CA ALA A 234 0.86 3.70 19.59
C ALA A 234 0.62 2.82 20.82
N ARG A 235 -0.50 3.02 21.55
CA ARG A 235 -0.84 2.19 22.73
C ARG A 235 -1.07 0.72 22.39
N TYR A 236 -1.41 0.41 21.14
CA TYR A 236 -1.58 -0.96 20.63
C TYR A 236 -0.30 -1.49 19.97
N GLY A 237 0.82 -0.76 20.01
CA GLY A 237 2.05 -1.11 19.33
C GLY A 237 1.98 -0.91 17.81
N GLY A 238 1.05 -0.07 17.35
CA GLY A 238 0.89 0.25 15.92
C GLY A 238 1.95 1.20 15.39
N VAL A 239 1.89 1.45 14.09
CA VAL A 239 2.79 2.35 13.34
C VAL A 239 1.98 3.46 12.66
N TYR A 240 2.65 4.56 12.29
CA TYR A 240 2.06 5.68 11.55
C TYR A 240 2.59 5.72 10.13
N PHE A 241 1.73 5.54 9.14
CA PHE A 241 2.10 5.63 7.73
C PHE A 241 1.43 6.84 7.08
N THR A 242 2.12 7.51 6.16
CA THR A 242 1.59 8.76 5.62
C THR A 242 1.95 9.03 4.17
N HIS A 243 0.92 9.33 3.37
CA HIS A 243 1.06 10.23 2.23
C HIS A 243 1.16 11.65 2.81
N GLN A 244 2.35 12.21 2.78
CA GLN A 244 2.64 13.46 3.48
C GLN A 244 1.89 14.67 2.88
N ARG A 245 1.85 15.78 3.62
CA ARG A 245 1.06 16.96 3.28
C ARG A 245 1.51 17.69 2.02
N SER A 246 2.79 17.63 1.69
CA SER A 246 3.38 18.13 0.46
C SER A 246 4.53 17.24 0.04
N GLU A 247 4.59 16.93 -1.24
CA GLU A 247 5.63 16.15 -1.88
C GLU A 247 6.48 17.00 -2.83
N SER A 248 6.24 18.30 -2.84
CA SER A 248 6.84 19.26 -3.77
C SER A 248 7.60 20.39 -3.05
N ALA A 249 7.25 21.64 -3.29
CA ALA A 249 7.96 22.81 -2.78
C ALA A 249 8.08 22.86 -1.25
N ARG A 250 7.11 22.25 -0.52
CA ARG A 250 7.06 22.25 0.95
C ARG A 250 7.40 20.88 1.54
N ILE A 251 8.14 20.05 0.82
CA ILE A 251 8.51 18.70 1.29
C ILE A 251 9.29 18.73 2.60
N ALA A 252 10.15 19.71 2.80
CA ALA A 252 10.93 19.84 4.04
C ALA A 252 10.01 20.06 5.26
N GLU A 253 8.99 20.90 5.13
CA GLU A 253 8.00 21.17 6.19
C GLU A 253 7.12 19.94 6.43
N SER A 254 6.77 19.21 5.37
CA SER A 254 6.03 17.94 5.48
C SER A 254 6.81 16.89 6.25
N LEU A 255 8.11 16.76 5.99
CA LEU A 255 8.97 15.85 6.75
C LEU A 255 9.05 16.26 8.23
N ASP A 256 9.16 17.56 8.52
CA ASP A 256 9.15 18.06 9.90
C ASP A 256 7.82 17.74 10.60
N GLU A 257 6.69 17.78 9.88
CA GLU A 257 5.38 17.35 10.41
C GLU A 257 5.38 15.86 10.75
N VAL A 258 5.88 14.98 9.85
CA VAL A 258 6.00 13.53 10.10
C VAL A 258 6.87 13.26 11.32
N PHE A 259 8.04 13.92 11.42
CA PHE A 259 8.94 13.77 12.56
C PHE A 259 8.29 14.23 13.88
N ALA A 260 7.57 15.36 13.84
CA ALA A 260 6.84 15.85 15.01
C ALA A 260 5.71 14.89 15.45
N ILE A 261 5.01 14.26 14.52
CA ILE A 261 3.98 13.26 14.82
C ILE A 261 4.64 12.03 15.47
N ALA A 262 5.70 11.49 14.84
CA ALA A 262 6.42 10.33 15.36
C ALA A 262 6.97 10.56 16.79
N GLU A 263 7.60 11.72 17.02
CA GLU A 263 8.16 12.09 18.30
C GLU A 263 7.07 12.29 19.38
N ARG A 264 6.03 13.06 19.07
CA ARG A 264 5.00 13.43 20.05
C ARG A 264 4.03 12.30 20.37
N ALA A 265 3.79 11.41 19.42
CA ALA A 265 2.98 10.21 19.64
C ALA A 265 3.80 9.01 20.11
N GLN A 266 5.15 9.08 20.08
CA GLN A 266 6.07 7.97 20.41
C GLN A 266 5.74 6.73 19.56
N ILE A 267 5.64 6.91 18.23
CA ILE A 267 5.21 5.90 17.27
C ILE A 267 6.23 5.80 16.12
N PRO A 268 6.60 4.61 15.65
CA PRO A 268 7.35 4.47 14.41
C PRO A 268 6.57 5.06 13.23
N ALA A 269 7.26 5.67 12.27
CA ALA A 269 6.61 6.29 11.13
C ALA A 269 7.21 5.80 9.79
N GLU A 270 6.36 5.70 8.79
CA GLU A 270 6.73 5.40 7.40
C GLU A 270 6.17 6.48 6.47
N ILE A 271 7.00 6.95 5.56
CA ILE A 271 6.59 7.90 4.53
C ILE A 271 6.32 7.10 3.26
N TRP A 272 5.05 7.01 2.87
CA TRP A 272 4.65 6.34 1.65
C TRP A 272 5.17 7.06 0.40
N HIS A 273 5.52 6.27 -0.63
CA HIS A 273 5.88 6.68 -1.99
C HIS A 273 6.70 7.99 -2.03
N LEU A 274 7.79 8.01 -1.27
CA LEU A 274 8.66 9.18 -1.10
C LEU A 274 9.05 9.79 -2.45
N LYS A 275 8.72 11.05 -2.68
CA LYS A 275 9.02 11.72 -3.94
C LYS A 275 9.36 13.19 -3.76
N THR A 276 10.09 13.74 -4.72
CA THR A 276 10.34 15.17 -4.89
C THR A 276 9.60 15.61 -6.15
N ALA A 277 8.28 15.84 -5.98
CA ALA A 277 7.38 16.03 -7.08
C ALA A 277 7.64 17.35 -7.84
N TYR A 278 7.43 17.28 -9.14
CA TYR A 278 7.52 18.36 -10.13
C TYR A 278 8.94 18.84 -10.40
N LYS A 279 9.16 19.30 -11.64
CA LYS A 279 10.48 19.66 -12.20
C LYS A 279 11.30 20.62 -11.33
N ALA A 280 10.65 21.55 -10.62
CA ALA A 280 11.34 22.50 -9.72
C ALA A 280 12.01 21.83 -8.50
N ASN A 281 11.67 20.57 -8.22
CA ASN A 281 12.17 19.81 -7.08
C ASN A 281 13.06 18.61 -7.49
N PHE A 282 13.23 18.36 -8.77
CA PHE A 282 14.09 17.26 -9.24
C PHE A 282 15.53 17.42 -8.73
N GLY A 283 16.16 16.33 -8.37
CA GLY A 283 17.51 16.28 -7.78
C GLY A 283 17.55 16.54 -6.27
N LYS A 284 16.43 16.76 -5.58
CA LYS A 284 16.39 16.99 -4.13
C LYS A 284 16.31 15.72 -3.28
N MET A 285 16.15 14.55 -3.88
CA MET A 285 16.03 13.29 -3.14
C MET A 285 17.19 13.02 -2.17
N PRO A 286 18.47 13.32 -2.49
CA PRO A 286 19.55 13.16 -1.52
C PRO A 286 19.38 14.04 -0.25
N ASP A 287 18.80 15.23 -0.38
CA ASP A 287 18.53 16.11 0.76
C ASP A 287 17.39 15.56 1.64
N VAL A 288 16.35 15.03 1.03
CA VAL A 288 15.22 14.37 1.70
C VAL A 288 15.72 13.18 2.51
N LEU A 289 16.52 12.30 1.90
CA LEU A 289 17.08 11.13 2.58
C LEU A 289 17.97 11.51 3.77
N ARG A 290 18.83 12.53 3.62
CA ARG A 290 19.65 13.04 4.75
C ARG A 290 18.80 13.57 5.91
N ARG A 291 17.61 14.15 5.65
CA ARG A 291 16.69 14.58 6.72
C ARG A 291 16.11 13.39 7.46
N ILE A 292 15.76 12.30 6.77
CA ILE A 292 15.29 11.05 7.37
C ILE A 292 16.40 10.43 8.22
N GLU A 293 17.62 10.33 7.70
CA GLU A 293 18.80 9.85 8.44
C GLU A 293 19.05 10.67 9.71
N ALA A 294 18.97 12.00 9.60
CA ALA A 294 19.14 12.89 10.75
C ALA A 294 18.03 12.71 11.81
N ALA A 295 16.79 12.45 11.39
CA ALA A 295 15.71 12.12 12.32
C ALA A 295 15.98 10.79 13.04
N ARG A 296 16.43 9.76 12.33
CA ARG A 296 16.82 8.47 12.92
C ARG A 296 18.02 8.61 13.87
N ALA A 297 19.01 9.42 13.54
CA ALA A 297 20.14 9.70 14.43
C ALA A 297 19.74 10.37 15.75
N ARG A 298 18.59 11.04 15.79
CA ARG A 298 17.97 11.57 17.03
C ARG A 298 17.11 10.55 17.77
N GLY A 299 16.98 9.33 17.27
CA GLY A 299 16.24 8.24 17.90
C GLY A 299 14.81 8.05 17.39
N LEU A 300 14.38 8.75 16.34
CA LEU A 300 13.08 8.51 15.72
C LEU A 300 13.16 7.29 14.79
N ASP A 301 12.22 6.38 14.88
CA ASP A 301 12.11 5.26 13.95
C ASP A 301 11.26 5.68 12.75
N VAL A 302 11.95 6.18 11.71
CA VAL A 302 11.32 6.68 10.48
C VAL A 302 11.94 5.98 9.28
N THR A 303 11.10 5.43 8.42
CA THR A 303 11.45 4.81 7.14
C THR A 303 10.58 5.39 6.02
N ALA A 304 10.79 4.91 4.81
CA ALA A 304 9.97 5.30 3.65
C ALA A 304 9.82 4.12 2.69
N ASP A 305 8.86 4.20 1.80
CA ASP A 305 8.81 3.37 0.61
C ASP A 305 8.81 4.20 -0.67
N GLN A 306 8.98 3.54 -1.79
CA GLN A 306 8.99 4.14 -3.12
C GLN A 306 8.46 3.14 -4.14
N TYR A 307 7.71 3.62 -5.11
CA TYR A 307 7.37 2.84 -6.30
C TYR A 307 8.37 3.09 -7.44
N PRO A 308 8.60 2.11 -8.33
CA PRO A 308 9.63 2.20 -9.37
C PRO A 308 9.14 2.90 -10.65
N TYR A 309 8.34 3.98 -10.51
CA TYR A 309 7.76 4.71 -11.65
C TYR A 309 8.04 6.20 -11.54
N THR A 310 8.04 6.90 -12.67
CA THR A 310 8.19 8.37 -12.72
C THR A 310 6.83 9.10 -12.81
N ARG A 311 5.73 8.35 -12.75
CA ARG A 311 4.38 8.88 -12.86
C ARG A 311 3.56 8.53 -11.62
N ALA A 312 2.78 9.51 -11.15
CA ALA A 312 1.79 9.33 -10.10
C ALA A 312 0.39 9.09 -10.70
N SER A 313 -0.52 8.58 -9.88
CA SER A 313 -1.94 8.44 -10.23
C SER A 313 -2.79 8.87 -9.05
N ASN A 314 -3.81 9.70 -9.34
CA ASN A 314 -4.79 10.18 -8.36
C ASN A 314 -6.08 10.64 -9.04
N GLY A 315 -7.01 11.22 -8.26
CA GLY A 315 -8.24 11.79 -8.81
C GLY A 315 -8.00 13.02 -9.69
N LEU A 316 -8.74 13.14 -10.79
CA LEU A 316 -8.71 14.29 -11.70
C LEU A 316 -9.01 15.61 -10.97
N ASP A 317 -9.85 15.57 -9.94
CA ASP A 317 -10.20 16.74 -9.11
C ASP A 317 -9.00 17.34 -8.36
N SER A 318 -7.89 16.59 -8.23
CA SER A 318 -6.61 17.11 -7.71
C SER A 318 -6.00 18.23 -8.58
N CYS A 319 -6.45 18.39 -9.82
CA CYS A 319 -6.12 19.54 -10.66
C CYS A 319 -6.87 20.81 -10.27
N LEU A 320 -7.90 20.74 -9.42
CA LEU A 320 -8.71 21.87 -8.99
C LEU A 320 -8.22 22.43 -7.65
N PRO A 321 -8.34 23.78 -7.43
CA PRO A 321 -8.01 24.39 -6.15
C PRO A 321 -8.77 23.77 -4.98
N LEU A 322 -8.10 23.62 -3.84
CA LEU A 322 -8.66 22.97 -2.65
C LEU A 322 -10.01 23.54 -2.21
N TRP A 323 -10.14 24.87 -2.17
CA TRP A 323 -11.38 25.57 -1.75
C TRP A 323 -12.58 25.20 -2.63
N SER A 324 -12.36 24.82 -3.90
CA SER A 324 -13.44 24.44 -4.81
C SER A 324 -14.03 23.08 -4.51
N ARG A 325 -13.29 22.23 -3.78
CA ARG A 325 -13.65 20.82 -3.44
C ARG A 325 -14.14 20.62 -2.00
N GLU A 326 -14.09 21.68 -1.19
CA GLU A 326 -14.55 21.66 0.20
C GLU A 326 -16.03 21.25 0.29
N GLY A 327 -16.36 20.38 1.27
CA GLY A 327 -17.70 19.95 1.59
C GLY A 327 -18.25 18.82 0.73
N GLY A 328 -17.40 18.21 -0.14
CA GLY A 328 -17.75 17.08 -1.00
C GLY A 328 -18.45 17.49 -2.29
N PHE A 329 -18.75 16.50 -3.15
CA PHE A 329 -19.19 16.76 -4.53
C PHE A 329 -20.45 17.61 -4.63
N ASP A 330 -21.44 17.40 -3.76
CA ASP A 330 -22.70 18.16 -3.81
C ASP A 330 -22.50 19.65 -3.54
N LYS A 331 -21.51 20.04 -2.73
CA LYS A 331 -21.10 21.43 -2.52
C LYS A 331 -20.11 21.91 -3.60
N THR A 332 -19.37 21.04 -4.20
CA THR A 332 -18.44 21.32 -5.32
C THR A 332 -19.21 21.63 -6.60
N LEU A 333 -20.23 20.87 -6.93
CA LEU A 333 -20.98 20.99 -8.19
C LEU A 333 -21.49 22.42 -8.46
N PRO A 334 -22.16 23.13 -7.52
CA PRO A 334 -22.56 24.52 -7.75
C PRO A 334 -21.39 25.45 -8.07
N ARG A 335 -20.22 25.27 -7.44
CA ARG A 335 -19.01 26.05 -7.71
C ARG A 335 -18.47 25.80 -9.12
N LEU A 336 -18.50 24.55 -9.57
CA LEU A 336 -18.03 24.17 -10.91
C LEU A 336 -18.98 24.60 -12.03
N THR A 337 -20.25 24.85 -11.73
CA THR A 337 -21.26 25.26 -12.71
C THR A 337 -21.46 26.77 -12.77
N ASP A 338 -21.04 27.53 -11.74
CA ASP A 338 -21.09 28.99 -11.73
C ASP A 338 -19.99 29.61 -12.61
N PRO A 339 -20.34 30.44 -13.64
CA PRO A 339 -19.34 30.96 -14.57
C PRO A 339 -18.24 31.81 -13.92
N ALA A 340 -18.58 32.63 -12.92
CA ALA A 340 -17.61 33.50 -12.26
C ALA A 340 -16.63 32.68 -11.42
N THR A 341 -17.15 31.64 -10.75
CA THR A 341 -16.34 30.71 -9.95
C THR A 341 -15.43 29.87 -10.85
N ARG A 342 -15.89 29.42 -12.03
CA ARG A 342 -15.04 28.73 -13.01
C ARG A 342 -13.83 29.57 -13.45
N GLU A 343 -14.04 30.83 -13.74
CA GLU A 343 -12.91 31.73 -14.11
C GLU A 343 -11.91 31.89 -12.97
N ARG A 344 -12.39 31.97 -11.72
CA ARG A 344 -11.50 31.98 -10.55
C ARG A 344 -10.72 30.66 -10.43
N ILE A 345 -11.39 29.49 -10.59
CA ILE A 345 -10.75 28.18 -10.55
C ILE A 345 -9.64 28.11 -11.60
N LYS A 346 -9.92 28.49 -12.85
CA LYS A 346 -8.93 28.47 -13.93
C LYS A 346 -7.72 29.37 -13.64
N LYS A 347 -7.96 30.55 -13.06
CA LYS A 347 -6.89 31.44 -12.63
C LYS A 347 -6.02 30.83 -11.54
N ASP A 348 -6.63 30.20 -10.54
CA ASP A 348 -5.91 29.56 -9.43
C ASP A 348 -5.17 28.29 -9.89
N MET A 349 -5.67 27.57 -10.91
CA MET A 349 -4.95 26.45 -11.55
C MET A 349 -3.62 26.91 -12.18
N ASP A 350 -3.56 28.11 -12.73
CA ASP A 350 -2.35 28.67 -13.36
C ASP A 350 -1.42 29.39 -12.37
N ASP A 351 -1.75 29.43 -11.08
CA ASP A 351 -0.93 30.12 -10.09
C ASP A 351 0.35 29.33 -9.76
N PRO A 352 1.55 29.87 -10.13
CA PRO A 352 2.82 29.22 -9.81
C PRO A 352 3.17 29.25 -8.32
N ASN A 353 2.51 30.11 -7.55
CA ASN A 353 2.80 30.36 -6.14
C ASN A 353 1.73 29.77 -5.21
N ALA A 354 0.93 28.83 -5.68
CA ALA A 354 -0.05 28.15 -4.84
C ALA A 354 0.65 27.47 -3.64
N THR A 355 0.30 27.89 -2.42
CA THR A 355 0.89 27.37 -1.18
C THR A 355 -0.10 26.64 -0.30
N THR A 356 -1.39 26.79 -0.57
CA THR A 356 -2.47 26.19 0.22
C THR A 356 -2.82 24.75 -0.20
N TRP A 357 -2.35 24.34 -1.39
CA TRP A 357 -2.59 23.02 -1.98
C TRP A 357 -1.46 22.65 -2.93
N GLU A 358 -1.33 21.36 -3.26
CA GLU A 358 -0.42 20.87 -4.31
C GLU A 358 -1.05 21.17 -5.68
N ASN A 359 -0.57 22.22 -6.36
CA ASN A 359 -1.10 22.59 -7.67
C ASN A 359 -0.58 21.64 -8.75
N GLN A 360 -1.25 20.50 -8.86
CA GLN A 360 -0.91 19.44 -9.80
C GLN A 360 -0.99 19.90 -11.27
N TRP A 361 -1.98 20.73 -11.59
CA TRP A 361 -2.10 21.28 -12.94
C TRP A 361 -0.85 22.07 -13.34
N TYR A 362 -0.47 23.05 -12.54
CA TYR A 362 0.71 23.88 -12.83
C TYR A 362 2.01 23.07 -12.77
N GLY A 363 2.18 22.28 -11.73
CA GLY A 363 3.40 21.49 -11.49
C GLY A 363 3.67 20.44 -12.58
N ALA A 364 2.63 19.91 -13.19
CA ALA A 364 2.70 18.93 -14.27
C ALA A 364 2.82 19.56 -15.67
N ASN A 365 3.03 20.85 -15.79
CA ASN A 365 3.06 21.57 -17.07
C ASN A 365 1.69 21.64 -17.76
N GLY A 366 0.64 21.88 -17.00
CA GLY A 366 -0.73 22.01 -17.50
C GLY A 366 -1.29 20.69 -18.06
N GLY A 367 -2.18 20.84 -19.03
CA GLY A 367 -2.89 19.67 -19.60
C GLY A 367 -2.03 18.67 -20.36
N ASP A 368 -0.78 19.01 -20.72
CA ASP A 368 0.11 18.10 -21.43
C ASP A 368 0.74 17.05 -20.50
N GLY A 369 0.96 17.39 -19.23
CA GLY A 369 1.55 16.50 -18.24
C GLY A 369 0.55 15.62 -17.50
N VAL A 370 -0.75 15.80 -17.72
CA VAL A 370 -1.82 15.05 -17.06
C VAL A 370 -2.63 14.26 -18.09
N MET A 371 -2.73 12.95 -17.91
CA MET A 371 -3.45 12.03 -18.79
C MET A 371 -4.62 11.39 -18.06
N LEU A 372 -5.81 11.38 -18.65
CA LEU A 372 -6.97 10.68 -18.14
C LEU A 372 -6.74 9.17 -18.20
N SER A 373 -6.79 8.48 -17.06
CA SER A 373 -6.53 7.03 -16.99
C SER A 373 -7.78 6.19 -16.94
N SER A 374 -8.77 6.61 -16.15
CA SER A 374 -10.03 5.88 -16.03
C SER A 374 -11.20 6.80 -15.70
N VAL A 375 -12.39 6.36 -16.06
CA VAL A 375 -13.66 7.03 -15.77
C VAL A 375 -14.69 6.01 -15.33
N LEU A 376 -15.59 6.41 -14.43
CA LEU A 376 -16.75 5.63 -14.04
C LEU A 376 -17.89 5.77 -15.08
N ASN A 377 -18.11 7.00 -15.57
CA ASN A 377 -19.06 7.28 -16.64
C ASN A 377 -18.53 6.81 -18.00
N ARG A 378 -19.01 5.69 -18.50
CA ARG A 378 -18.50 5.06 -19.73
C ARG A 378 -18.67 5.89 -21.00
N ASP A 379 -19.53 6.90 -21.03
CA ASP A 379 -19.64 7.85 -22.17
C ASP A 379 -18.35 8.67 -22.34
N LEU A 380 -17.54 8.78 -21.28
CA LEU A 380 -16.25 9.48 -21.26
C LEU A 380 -15.06 8.56 -21.62
N ALA A 381 -15.25 7.23 -21.71
CA ALA A 381 -14.18 6.26 -21.94
C ALA A 381 -13.37 6.53 -23.23
N LYS A 382 -13.95 7.19 -24.22
CA LYS A 382 -13.28 7.64 -25.43
C LYS A 382 -12.10 8.57 -25.20
N TYR A 383 -12.03 9.21 -24.01
CA TYR A 383 -10.95 10.10 -23.61
C TYR A 383 -9.85 9.42 -22.80
N GLU A 384 -10.05 8.17 -22.35
CA GLU A 384 -9.03 7.44 -21.62
C GLU A 384 -7.75 7.27 -22.46
N GLY A 385 -6.59 7.59 -21.84
CA GLY A 385 -5.29 7.59 -22.51
C GLY A 385 -4.95 8.89 -23.23
N MET A 386 -5.83 9.89 -23.24
CA MET A 386 -5.56 11.20 -23.80
C MET A 386 -5.05 12.16 -22.72
N THR A 387 -4.15 13.10 -23.08
CA THR A 387 -3.81 14.21 -22.20
C THR A 387 -4.96 15.20 -22.13
N LEU A 388 -5.04 15.97 -21.03
CA LEU A 388 -6.10 16.97 -20.85
C LEU A 388 -6.07 18.05 -21.94
N SER A 389 -4.88 18.37 -22.50
CA SER A 389 -4.74 19.24 -23.68
C SER A 389 -5.40 18.62 -24.91
N GLN A 390 -5.19 17.31 -25.14
CA GLN A 390 -5.83 16.59 -26.26
C GLN A 390 -7.34 16.53 -26.09
N ILE A 391 -7.83 16.31 -24.84
CA ILE A 391 -9.25 16.28 -24.53
C ILE A 391 -9.88 17.67 -24.76
N GLY A 392 -9.24 18.75 -24.27
CA GLY A 392 -9.70 20.12 -24.52
C GLY A 392 -9.84 20.40 -26.01
N LYS A 393 -8.84 20.02 -26.81
CA LYS A 393 -8.91 20.14 -28.27
C LYS A 393 -10.05 19.33 -28.88
N ALA A 394 -10.25 18.07 -28.44
CA ALA A 394 -11.32 17.19 -28.92
C ALA A 394 -12.71 17.73 -28.56
N MET A 395 -12.85 18.41 -27.41
CA MET A 395 -14.08 19.06 -26.95
C MET A 395 -14.27 20.48 -27.54
N GLY A 396 -13.28 21.02 -28.25
CA GLY A 396 -13.30 22.41 -28.74
C GLY A 396 -13.29 23.46 -27.62
N LYS A 397 -12.62 23.19 -26.47
CA LYS A 397 -12.62 24.00 -25.26
C LYS A 397 -11.20 24.23 -24.74
N ASP A 398 -11.09 25.24 -23.86
CA ASP A 398 -9.89 25.38 -23.01
C ASP A 398 -9.67 24.07 -22.19
N PRO A 399 -8.44 23.53 -22.11
CA PRO A 399 -8.17 22.31 -21.35
C PRO A 399 -8.61 22.39 -19.88
N ARG A 400 -8.58 23.57 -19.25
CA ARG A 400 -9.05 23.79 -17.86
C ARG A 400 -10.57 23.65 -17.76
N ASP A 401 -11.30 24.14 -18.75
CA ASP A 401 -12.75 23.91 -18.85
C ASP A 401 -13.06 22.44 -19.08
N ALA A 402 -12.25 21.74 -19.87
CA ALA A 402 -12.40 20.29 -20.07
C ALA A 402 -12.20 19.51 -18.74
N VAL A 403 -11.21 19.89 -17.91
CA VAL A 403 -11.04 19.31 -16.55
C VAL A 403 -12.31 19.48 -15.73
N ILE A 404 -12.84 20.71 -15.65
CA ILE A 404 -14.03 21.02 -14.86
C ILE A 404 -15.25 20.21 -15.36
N ASP A 405 -15.43 20.15 -16.69
CA ASP A 405 -16.56 19.43 -17.29
C ASP A 405 -16.45 17.92 -17.08
N LEU A 406 -15.24 17.34 -17.13
CA LEU A 406 -15.01 15.93 -16.83
C LEU A 406 -15.31 15.61 -15.37
N VAL A 407 -14.85 16.46 -14.43
CA VAL A 407 -15.14 16.31 -12.99
C VAL A 407 -16.65 16.36 -12.74
N ILE A 408 -17.39 17.25 -13.42
CA ILE A 408 -18.86 17.31 -13.32
C ILE A 408 -19.49 16.04 -13.87
N ALA A 409 -19.11 15.64 -15.09
CA ALA A 409 -19.76 14.55 -15.82
C ALA A 409 -19.52 13.18 -15.20
N ASP A 410 -18.38 13.00 -14.52
CA ASP A 410 -18.00 11.77 -13.83
C ASP A 410 -18.14 11.86 -12.31
N ARG A 411 -18.72 12.94 -11.81
CA ARG A 411 -18.96 13.18 -10.37
C ARG A 411 -17.71 13.10 -9.51
N GLY A 412 -16.53 13.46 -10.07
CA GLY A 412 -15.25 13.39 -9.37
C GLY A 412 -14.58 12.00 -9.34
N GLU A 413 -15.15 11.01 -10.00
CA GLU A 413 -14.66 9.61 -9.97
C GLU A 413 -13.53 9.34 -10.99
N SER A 414 -13.23 10.30 -11.87
CA SER A 414 -12.16 10.16 -12.87
C SER A 414 -10.77 10.13 -12.24
N SER A 415 -9.93 9.23 -12.73
CA SER A 415 -8.52 9.15 -12.34
C SER A 415 -7.59 9.63 -13.44
N VAL A 416 -6.42 10.14 -13.04
CA VAL A 416 -5.37 10.62 -13.95
C VAL A 416 -4.02 10.01 -13.64
N ILE A 417 -3.15 10.02 -14.64
CA ILE A 417 -1.73 9.72 -14.53
C ILE A 417 -0.96 11.01 -14.81
N THR A 418 -0.04 11.36 -13.92
CA THR A 418 0.70 12.61 -13.96
C THR A 418 2.20 12.36 -13.96
N ALA A 419 2.95 12.96 -14.90
CA ALA A 419 4.40 12.87 -14.99
C ALA A 419 5.03 13.88 -14.02
N ILE A 420 5.38 13.44 -12.81
CA ILE A 420 5.79 14.34 -11.73
C ILE A 420 7.13 14.00 -11.07
N MET A 421 7.80 12.93 -11.48
CA MET A 421 9.02 12.45 -10.82
C MET A 421 10.18 12.34 -11.81
N ASP A 422 11.38 12.52 -11.28
CA ASP A 422 12.63 12.29 -11.99
C ASP A 422 13.12 10.84 -11.79
N GLU A 423 13.64 10.23 -12.83
CA GLU A 423 14.14 8.84 -12.79
C GLU A 423 15.34 8.69 -11.84
N GLU A 424 16.25 9.67 -11.77
CA GLU A 424 17.42 9.59 -10.90
C GLU A 424 17.02 9.77 -9.41
N ASP A 425 16.01 10.57 -9.12
CA ASP A 425 15.46 10.68 -7.76
C ASP A 425 14.81 9.36 -7.33
N VAL A 426 14.03 8.70 -8.20
CA VAL A 426 13.45 7.37 -7.96
C VAL A 426 14.56 6.34 -7.71
N ARG A 427 15.59 6.29 -8.56
CA ARG A 427 16.73 5.38 -8.39
C ARG A 427 17.50 5.64 -7.10
N THR A 428 17.65 6.91 -6.74
CA THR A 428 18.36 7.32 -5.51
C THR A 428 17.59 6.85 -4.28
N ALA A 429 16.27 7.02 -4.26
CA ALA A 429 15.41 6.52 -3.18
C ALA A 429 15.49 5.00 -3.07
N LEU A 430 15.24 4.25 -4.15
CA LEU A 430 15.21 2.79 -4.16
C LEU A 430 16.55 2.11 -3.79
N LYS A 431 17.68 2.82 -3.91
CA LYS A 431 18.99 2.31 -3.49
C LYS A 431 19.25 2.52 -2.00
N HIS A 432 18.43 3.32 -1.34
CA HIS A 432 18.67 3.69 0.04
C HIS A 432 18.17 2.61 1.01
N PRO A 433 18.94 2.19 2.03
CA PRO A 433 18.57 1.08 2.91
C PRO A 433 17.34 1.34 3.80
N LEU A 434 16.92 2.59 3.94
CA LEU A 434 15.72 2.99 4.69
C LEU A 434 14.47 3.09 3.81
N VAL A 435 14.57 2.74 2.51
CA VAL A 435 13.46 2.84 1.57
C VAL A 435 13.06 1.44 1.11
N GLY A 436 11.83 1.06 1.44
CA GLY A 436 11.18 -0.14 0.97
C GLY A 436 10.55 0.02 -0.41
N VAL A 437 9.80 -0.97 -0.84
CA VAL A 437 9.07 -0.94 -2.12
C VAL A 437 7.58 -1.08 -1.86
N GLY A 438 6.81 -0.12 -2.36
CA GLY A 438 5.36 -0.19 -2.50
C GLY A 438 4.97 -0.07 -3.97
N THR A 439 3.83 -0.60 -4.39
CA THR A 439 3.38 -0.46 -5.79
C THR A 439 2.47 0.74 -6.00
N ASP A 440 1.82 1.22 -4.94
CA ASP A 440 0.75 2.22 -5.01
C ASP A 440 -0.27 1.89 -6.10
N SER A 441 -0.66 0.61 -6.15
CA SER A 441 -1.54 0.07 -7.19
C SER A 441 -2.48 -0.99 -6.62
N GLY A 442 -3.73 -0.98 -7.09
CA GLY A 442 -4.68 -2.05 -6.81
C GLY A 442 -4.40 -3.30 -7.65
N ALA A 443 -4.83 -4.44 -7.16
CA ALA A 443 -4.80 -5.69 -7.92
C ALA A 443 -5.61 -5.57 -9.21
N GLN A 444 -5.05 -6.07 -10.30
CA GLN A 444 -5.66 -6.07 -11.63
C GLN A 444 -5.75 -7.50 -12.17
N ALA A 445 -6.56 -7.70 -13.20
CA ALA A 445 -6.64 -8.94 -13.95
C ALA A 445 -6.73 -8.64 -15.44
N GLN A 446 -6.32 -9.59 -16.27
CA GLN A 446 -6.42 -9.46 -17.76
C GLN A 446 -7.81 -9.82 -18.27
N ASP A 447 -8.66 -10.35 -17.42
CA ASP A 447 -10.02 -10.77 -17.70
C ASP A 447 -10.99 -10.29 -16.60
N GLY A 448 -12.28 -10.47 -16.82
CA GLY A 448 -13.31 -10.08 -15.84
C GLY A 448 -13.45 -8.56 -15.69
N ARG A 449 -14.11 -8.15 -14.61
CA ARG A 449 -14.47 -6.73 -14.40
C ARG A 449 -13.29 -5.82 -14.13
N LEU A 450 -12.20 -6.33 -13.55
CA LEU A 450 -10.99 -5.53 -13.32
C LEU A 450 -10.19 -5.25 -14.61
N SER A 451 -10.55 -5.87 -15.74
CA SER A 451 -9.96 -5.59 -17.06
C SER A 451 -10.74 -4.56 -17.89
N GLU A 452 -11.88 -4.08 -17.40
CA GLU A 452 -12.75 -3.17 -18.16
C GLU A 452 -12.19 -1.75 -18.31
N SER A 453 -11.34 -1.31 -17.36
CA SER A 453 -10.58 -0.06 -17.47
C SER A 453 -9.17 -0.32 -18.00
N LYS A 454 -8.59 0.68 -18.67
CA LYS A 454 -7.19 0.58 -19.07
C LYS A 454 -6.32 0.57 -17.83
N SER A 455 -5.62 -0.54 -17.63
CA SER A 455 -4.73 -0.69 -16.48
C SER A 455 -3.63 0.36 -16.50
N HIS A 456 -3.34 0.92 -15.35
CA HIS A 456 -2.12 1.67 -15.14
C HIS A 456 -0.92 0.73 -15.32
N PRO A 457 0.21 1.16 -15.94
CA PRO A 457 1.42 0.32 -16.08
C PRO A 457 1.94 -0.28 -14.78
N ARG A 458 1.60 0.29 -13.63
CA ARG A 458 1.93 -0.22 -12.30
C ARG A 458 1.36 -1.61 -11.97
N ALA A 459 0.32 -2.02 -12.66
CA ALA A 459 -0.38 -3.26 -12.33
C ALA A 459 0.36 -4.52 -12.81
N TRP A 460 1.29 -4.40 -13.80
CA TRP A 460 1.94 -5.54 -14.45
C TRP A 460 3.44 -5.33 -14.63
#